data_df7c20513ea47d2f9e833c6293be838f
#
_entry.id   df7c20513ea47d2f9e833c6293be838f
#
_cell.length_a   1.000
_cell.length_b   1.000
_cell.length_c   1.000
_cell.angle_alpha   90.00
_cell.angle_beta   90.00
_cell.angle_gamma   90.00
#
_symmetry.space_group_name_H-M   'P 1'
#
loop_
_entity.id
_entity.type
_entity.pdbx_description
1 polymer ?
#
loop_
_entity_poly.entity_id
_entity_poly.type
_entity_poly.pdbx_seq_one_letter_code
_entity_poly.pdbx_strand_id
1 'polypeptide(L)'
;KGFDVPILGAVWQPRFWSYFINRTGLQSFDNGISGNERETELANRMDLFANLQLTGTEKILLGLRPFDNNQPGRFSRYTFEGADEGTVNELNIDVETLFFEGDVGSLIPNLDRAGITPIDFGFTVGRQPITFQEGILINDTVDALGFVRNNLPFPNTSNLRISGMWAWDRLDRNDRLRGAEENMYALFTAVDAPVSTYNLDLIYVDDNTGDGDAFYVGASAIQRIRSLGGLSTAFRVNSSFALENEIAGNAVGDGTLFTVELSKTPHGSDDIAYVNTFVSAGNFTQAGREAVNGGPLGNTGILFASPNLSLYGSEINNFVDDTAGFAAGYQAFWDNKRRNLILEVAGRKDFGSDQNFDSLGLGFQLQQAVGQYVQLQLEGFYTFNDEASDGSGGRFEVLFVY
;
A
#
# COMPACT_ATOMS: atom_id res chain seq x y z
N LYS A 1 26.15 16.77 -22.53
CA LYS A 1 25.98 16.22 -23.89
C LYS A 1 25.61 14.76 -23.75
N GLY A 2 24.59 14.32 -24.49
CA GLY A 2 24.20 12.91 -24.53
C GLY A 2 25.20 12.07 -25.36
N PHE A 3 25.08 10.77 -25.23
CA PHE A 3 25.79 9.80 -26.08
C PHE A 3 24.81 8.88 -26.79
N ASP A 4 25.12 8.55 -28.04
CA ASP A 4 24.33 7.63 -28.83
C ASP A 4 24.54 6.19 -28.37
N VAL A 5 23.44 5.46 -28.15
CA VAL A 5 23.49 4.03 -27.80
C VAL A 5 23.53 3.25 -29.12
N PRO A 6 24.65 2.56 -29.44
CA PRO A 6 24.75 1.80 -30.66
C PRO A 6 23.64 0.75 -30.78
N ILE A 7 23.15 0.50 -32.02
CA ILE A 7 22.10 -0.47 -32.33
C ILE A 7 20.70 -0.01 -31.97
N LEU A 8 20.48 0.55 -30.77
CA LEU A 8 19.15 0.98 -30.30
C LEU A 8 18.69 2.27 -31.00
N GLY A 9 19.63 3.20 -31.23
CA GLY A 9 19.34 4.52 -31.81
C GLY A 9 18.88 5.56 -30.78
N ALA A 10 18.86 5.21 -29.51
CA ALA A 10 18.53 6.12 -28.41
C ALA A 10 19.72 7.06 -28.09
N VAL A 11 19.40 8.28 -27.65
CA VAL A 11 20.40 9.23 -27.15
C VAL A 11 20.24 9.36 -25.63
N TRP A 12 21.16 8.81 -24.88
CA TRP A 12 21.13 8.87 -23.45
C TRP A 12 21.80 10.12 -22.90
N GLN A 13 21.15 10.76 -21.94
CA GLN A 13 21.64 11.94 -21.20
C GLN A 13 21.53 11.67 -19.70
N PRO A 14 22.41 10.82 -19.15
CA PRO A 14 22.30 10.38 -17.76
C PRO A 14 22.25 11.55 -16.77
N ARG A 15 21.28 11.48 -15.85
CA ARG A 15 21.15 12.36 -14.70
C ARG A 15 21.01 11.51 -13.47
N PHE A 16 21.74 11.86 -12.43
CA PHE A 16 21.72 11.15 -11.16
C PHE A 16 21.26 12.08 -10.05
N TRP A 17 20.38 11.59 -9.20
CA TRP A 17 20.04 12.20 -7.93
C TRP A 17 19.71 11.14 -6.89
N SER A 18 19.87 11.50 -5.63
CA SER A 18 19.49 10.66 -4.51
C SER A 18 18.64 11.46 -3.53
N TYR A 19 17.77 10.79 -2.83
CA TYR A 19 16.97 11.35 -1.77
C TYR A 19 16.77 10.30 -0.67
N PHE A 20 16.37 10.74 0.50
CA PHE A 20 16.05 9.83 1.58
C PHE A 20 14.87 10.33 2.40
N ILE A 21 14.22 9.40 3.05
CA ILE A 21 13.13 9.60 3.99
C ILE A 21 13.57 8.95 5.29
N ASN A 22 13.63 9.74 6.37
CA ASN A 22 13.89 9.22 7.70
C ASN A 22 12.68 9.48 8.60
N ARG A 23 12.23 8.44 9.29
CA ARG A 23 11.12 8.45 10.22
C ARG A 23 11.65 8.03 11.59
N THR A 24 11.45 8.90 12.60
CA THR A 24 11.80 8.59 13.99
C THR A 24 10.57 8.81 14.84
N GLY A 25 10.08 7.75 15.48
CA GLY A 25 8.87 7.76 16.27
C GLY A 25 9.13 7.36 17.71
N LEU A 26 8.64 8.16 18.66
CA LEU A 26 8.45 7.77 20.05
C LEU A 26 7.00 7.37 20.19
N GLN A 27 6.75 6.12 20.58
CA GLN A 27 5.42 5.54 20.62
C GLN A 27 5.21 4.73 21.88
N SER A 28 3.99 4.81 22.43
CA SER A 28 3.55 4.00 23.57
C SER A 28 2.13 3.53 23.31
N PHE A 29 1.90 2.23 23.29
CA PHE A 29 0.63 1.66 22.88
C PHE A 29 0.35 0.34 23.56
N ASP A 30 -0.93 0.07 23.71
CA ASP A 30 -1.54 -1.20 24.05
C ASP A 30 -2.80 -1.29 23.19
N ASN A 31 -2.84 -2.22 22.25
CA ASN A 31 -3.99 -2.37 21.36
C ASN A 31 -5.07 -3.31 21.91
N GLY A 32 -4.89 -3.82 23.15
CA GLY A 32 -5.82 -4.71 23.81
C GLY A 32 -5.90 -6.13 23.22
N ILE A 33 -5.21 -6.40 22.12
CA ILE A 33 -5.21 -7.69 21.45
C ILE A 33 -4.20 -8.61 22.12
N SER A 34 -4.69 -9.57 22.88
CA SER A 34 -3.97 -10.68 23.50
C SER A 34 -2.83 -10.34 24.46
N GLY A 35 -3.12 -10.15 25.73
CA GLY A 35 -2.17 -10.42 26.85
C GLY A 35 -0.81 -9.70 26.81
N ASN A 36 -0.60 -8.83 25.84
CA ASN A 36 0.62 -8.06 25.71
C ASN A 36 0.56 -6.87 26.68
N GLU A 37 1.64 -6.68 27.40
CA GLU A 37 1.85 -5.47 28.20
C GLU A 37 1.99 -4.28 27.23
N ARG A 38 1.80 -3.06 27.76
CA ARG A 38 2.05 -1.82 27.02
C ARG A 38 3.46 -1.81 26.48
N GLU A 39 3.58 -1.52 25.17
CA GLU A 39 4.88 -1.33 24.52
C GLU A 39 5.21 0.16 24.45
N THR A 40 6.42 0.53 24.88
CA THR A 40 6.93 1.90 24.78
C THR A 40 8.29 1.86 24.13
N GLU A 41 8.42 2.46 22.94
CA GLU A 41 9.64 2.35 22.13
C GLU A 41 9.99 3.64 21.38
N LEU A 42 11.27 3.80 21.09
CA LEU A 42 11.81 4.74 20.12
C LEU A 42 12.26 3.97 18.89
N ALA A 43 11.56 4.13 17.79
CA ALA A 43 11.83 3.41 16.56
C ALA A 43 12.34 4.34 15.46
N ASN A 44 13.18 3.79 14.58
CA ASN A 44 13.69 4.52 13.41
C ASN A 44 13.55 3.68 12.14
N ARG A 45 13.10 4.32 11.07
CA ARG A 45 13.08 3.78 9.72
C ARG A 45 13.72 4.79 8.77
N MET A 46 14.55 4.31 7.87
CA MET A 46 15.18 5.13 6.85
C MET A 46 15.07 4.44 5.50
N ASP A 47 14.51 5.15 4.53
CA ASP A 47 14.45 4.72 3.13
C ASP A 47 15.40 5.61 2.31
N LEU A 48 16.38 5.00 1.65
CA LEU A 48 17.37 5.67 0.79
C LEU A 48 17.08 5.34 -0.66
N PHE A 49 17.04 6.34 -1.52
CA PHE A 49 16.80 6.14 -2.95
C PHE A 49 17.88 6.80 -3.79
N ALA A 50 18.30 6.10 -4.83
CA ALA A 50 19.18 6.60 -5.88
C ALA A 50 18.50 6.38 -7.24
N ASN A 51 18.37 7.46 -8.00
CA ASN A 51 17.72 7.44 -9.31
C ASN A 51 18.74 7.81 -10.39
N LEU A 52 18.92 6.93 -11.37
CA LEU A 52 19.68 7.18 -12.57
C LEU A 52 18.72 7.27 -13.75
N GLN A 53 18.39 8.46 -14.16
CA GLN A 53 17.59 8.72 -15.35
C GLN A 53 18.49 8.77 -16.57
N LEU A 54 18.19 7.97 -17.60
CA LEU A 54 18.97 7.86 -18.82
C LEU A 54 18.40 8.76 -19.90
N THR A 55 17.05 8.81 -20.02
CA THR A 55 16.31 9.71 -20.94
C THR A 55 15.07 10.27 -20.24
N GLY A 56 14.06 10.70 -21.01
CA GLY A 56 12.77 11.14 -20.48
C GLY A 56 11.91 9.99 -19.92
N THR A 57 12.14 8.77 -20.35
CA THR A 57 11.33 7.58 -20.03
C THR A 57 12.13 6.47 -19.35
N GLU A 58 13.42 6.31 -19.68
CA GLU A 58 14.26 5.26 -19.11
C GLU A 58 14.91 5.71 -17.81
N LYS A 59 14.71 4.94 -16.76
CA LYS A 59 15.37 5.14 -15.47
C LYS A 59 15.68 3.82 -14.76
N ILE A 60 16.68 3.88 -13.88
CA ILE A 60 17.00 2.85 -12.90
C ILE A 60 16.77 3.45 -11.52
N LEU A 61 15.99 2.79 -10.70
CA LEU A 61 15.78 3.15 -9.30
C LEU A 61 16.40 2.08 -8.40
N LEU A 62 17.21 2.52 -7.45
CA LEU A 62 17.72 1.73 -6.34
C LEU A 62 17.14 2.26 -5.04
N GLY A 63 16.61 1.39 -4.21
CA GLY A 63 16.11 1.67 -2.87
C GLY A 63 16.76 0.75 -1.83
N LEU A 64 17.18 1.32 -0.71
CA LEU A 64 17.74 0.62 0.44
C LEU A 64 16.96 1.03 1.68
N ARG A 65 16.79 0.09 2.63
CA ARG A 65 16.17 0.33 3.93
C ARG A 65 17.11 -0.15 5.05
N PRO A 66 18.13 0.65 5.40
CA PRO A 66 19.24 0.15 6.22
C PRO A 66 18.89 -0.17 7.67
N PHE A 67 17.75 0.27 8.21
CA PHE A 67 17.36 0.06 9.61
C PHE A 67 16.16 -0.90 9.78
N ASP A 68 15.87 -1.70 8.75
CA ASP A 68 14.76 -2.65 8.73
C ASP A 68 15.16 -3.92 7.96
N ASN A 69 14.94 -5.08 8.51
CA ASN A 69 15.29 -6.36 7.89
C ASN A 69 14.10 -7.06 7.19
N ASN A 70 13.06 -6.33 6.86
CA ASN A 70 11.87 -6.83 6.11
C ASN A 70 11.11 -7.97 6.79
N GLN A 71 11.07 -7.98 8.11
CA GLN A 71 10.19 -8.88 8.86
C GLN A 71 9.26 -8.05 9.73
N PRO A 72 8.07 -8.56 10.07
CA PRO A 72 7.13 -7.85 10.92
C PRO A 72 7.79 -7.39 12.22
N GLY A 73 7.66 -6.10 12.53
CA GLY A 73 8.16 -5.52 13.78
C GLY A 73 9.68 -5.46 13.96
N ARG A 74 10.47 -5.78 12.92
CA ARG A 74 11.94 -5.79 13.01
C ARG A 74 12.60 -4.52 12.48
N PHE A 75 12.18 -3.40 13.03
CA PHE A 75 12.88 -2.12 12.85
C PHE A 75 13.93 -1.92 13.93
N SER A 76 14.97 -1.17 13.60
CA SER A 76 15.91 -0.68 14.61
C SER A 76 15.15 0.17 15.63
N ARG A 77 15.20 -0.21 16.90
CA ARG A 77 14.45 0.43 17.97
C ARG A 77 15.13 0.30 19.31
N TYR A 78 14.69 1.11 20.25
CA TYR A 78 14.94 0.94 21.66
C TYR A 78 13.62 0.82 22.40
N THR A 79 13.37 -0.33 23.05
CA THR A 79 12.18 -0.59 23.84
C THR A 79 12.44 -0.23 25.30
N PHE A 80 11.68 0.72 25.82
CA PHE A 80 11.75 1.18 27.20
C PHE A 80 10.91 0.30 28.15
N GLU A 81 9.77 -0.21 27.65
CA GLU A 81 8.79 -1.01 28.34
C GLU A 81 8.12 -1.95 27.34
N GLY A 82 7.95 -3.24 27.69
CA GLY A 82 7.34 -4.24 26.82
C GLY A 82 7.97 -5.62 26.99
N ALA A 83 7.60 -6.53 26.06
CA ALA A 83 8.04 -7.92 26.12
C ALA A 83 9.57 -8.08 25.94
N ASP A 84 10.19 -7.22 25.14
CA ASP A 84 11.62 -7.27 24.78
C ASP A 84 12.29 -5.91 25.04
N GLU A 85 12.59 -5.60 26.30
CA GLU A 85 13.28 -4.36 26.64
C GLU A 85 14.72 -4.32 26.10
N GLY A 86 15.14 -3.14 25.63
CA GLY A 86 16.50 -2.90 25.17
C GLY A 86 16.62 -2.49 23.72
N THR A 87 17.80 -2.67 23.15
CA THR A 87 18.14 -2.25 21.78
C THR A 87 17.98 -3.40 20.81
N VAL A 88 17.18 -3.21 19.79
CA VAL A 88 17.15 -4.04 18.58
C VAL A 88 17.85 -3.27 17.46
N ASN A 89 18.86 -3.87 16.84
CA ASN A 89 19.64 -3.27 15.76
C ASN A 89 19.52 -4.13 14.49
N GLU A 90 18.80 -3.63 13.53
CA GLU A 90 18.53 -4.29 12.24
C GLU A 90 19.27 -3.62 11.09
N LEU A 91 20.48 -3.12 11.36
CA LEU A 91 21.31 -2.49 10.33
C LEU A 91 21.69 -3.50 9.25
N ASN A 92 21.33 -3.19 8.01
CA ASN A 92 21.63 -4.00 6.83
C ASN A 92 21.87 -3.12 5.59
N ILE A 93 22.24 -3.74 4.49
CA ILE A 93 22.41 -3.12 3.17
C ILE A 93 21.58 -3.83 2.10
N ASP A 94 20.50 -4.48 2.50
CA ASP A 94 19.65 -5.22 1.59
C ASP A 94 18.97 -4.28 0.59
N VAL A 95 18.88 -4.73 -0.65
CA VAL A 95 18.24 -3.98 -1.71
C VAL A 95 16.75 -4.25 -1.65
N GLU A 96 16.00 -3.21 -1.27
CA GLU A 96 14.54 -3.26 -1.22
C GLU A 96 13.91 -3.01 -2.58
N THR A 97 14.52 -2.17 -3.39
CA THR A 97 14.02 -1.81 -4.70
C THR A 97 15.21 -1.70 -5.65
N LEU A 98 15.12 -2.36 -6.78
CA LEU A 98 16.07 -2.22 -7.89
C LEU A 98 15.39 -2.62 -9.19
N PHE A 99 14.93 -1.66 -9.94
CA PHE A 99 14.32 -1.95 -11.24
C PHE A 99 14.73 -0.93 -12.29
N PHE A 100 14.63 -1.39 -13.53
CA PHE A 100 14.69 -0.56 -14.72
C PHE A 100 13.28 -0.39 -15.27
N GLU A 101 12.90 0.83 -15.60
CA GLU A 101 11.67 1.11 -16.36
C GLU A 101 11.99 1.92 -17.61
N GLY A 102 11.16 1.75 -18.61
CA GLY A 102 11.31 2.47 -19.86
C GLY A 102 10.12 2.29 -20.81
N ASP A 103 10.19 3.00 -21.91
CA ASP A 103 9.29 2.88 -23.04
C ASP A 103 10.02 2.24 -24.24
N VAL A 104 9.41 1.22 -24.84
CA VAL A 104 10.04 0.46 -25.94
C VAL A 104 10.33 1.34 -27.14
N GLY A 105 9.42 2.25 -27.48
CA GLY A 105 9.59 3.17 -28.60
C GLY A 105 10.72 4.18 -28.38
N SER A 106 10.87 4.65 -27.14
CA SER A 106 11.95 5.58 -26.76
C SER A 106 13.29 4.86 -26.60
N LEU A 107 13.30 3.64 -26.07
CA LEU A 107 14.50 2.82 -25.89
C LEU A 107 15.08 2.38 -27.25
N ILE A 108 14.22 2.02 -28.20
CA ILE A 108 14.61 1.49 -29.52
C ILE A 108 13.93 2.32 -30.64
N PRO A 109 14.32 3.59 -30.83
CA PRO A 109 13.74 4.44 -31.89
C PRO A 109 13.87 3.83 -33.31
N ASN A 110 14.85 2.94 -33.48
CA ASN A 110 15.05 2.25 -34.74
C ASN A 110 13.91 1.30 -35.15
N LEU A 111 13.01 0.92 -34.23
CA LEU A 111 11.83 0.10 -34.53
C LEU A 111 10.78 0.86 -35.34
N ASP A 112 10.68 2.17 -35.14
CA ASP A 112 9.77 3.06 -35.93
C ASP A 112 10.48 4.30 -36.41
N ARG A 113 11.45 4.14 -37.35
CA ARG A 113 12.21 5.25 -37.92
C ARG A 113 11.34 6.25 -38.68
N ALA A 114 10.18 5.84 -39.14
CA ALA A 114 9.28 6.69 -39.90
C ALA A 114 8.27 7.46 -39.05
N GLY A 115 8.15 7.11 -37.74
CA GLY A 115 7.19 7.70 -36.83
C GLY A 115 5.72 7.41 -37.19
N ILE A 116 5.48 6.30 -37.91
CA ILE A 116 4.16 5.96 -38.44
C ILE A 116 3.39 5.00 -37.52
N THR A 117 4.11 4.16 -36.82
CA THR A 117 3.51 3.15 -35.95
C THR A 117 3.93 3.44 -34.49
N PRO A 118 3.10 4.11 -33.70
CA PRO A 118 3.47 4.43 -32.32
C PRO A 118 3.65 3.14 -31.52
N ILE A 119 4.90 2.86 -31.14
CA ILE A 119 5.26 1.76 -30.24
C ILE A 119 5.23 2.34 -28.83
N ASP A 120 4.02 2.44 -28.27
CA ASP A 120 3.74 3.01 -26.95
C ASP A 120 3.53 1.84 -25.96
N PHE A 121 4.62 1.15 -25.64
CA PHE A 121 4.65 0.09 -24.63
C PHE A 121 5.67 0.45 -23.56
N GLY A 122 5.16 0.74 -22.36
CA GLY A 122 5.99 0.81 -21.18
C GLY A 122 6.36 -0.59 -20.69
N PHE A 123 7.53 -0.72 -20.07
CA PHE A 123 7.94 -1.95 -19.42
C PHE A 123 8.78 -1.66 -18.17
N THR A 124 8.77 -2.62 -17.26
CA THR A 124 9.58 -2.60 -16.04
C THR A 124 10.20 -3.96 -15.83
N VAL A 125 11.42 -4.02 -15.28
CA VAL A 125 12.07 -5.28 -14.91
C VAL A 125 12.91 -5.10 -13.65
N GLY A 126 12.77 -6.03 -12.72
CA GLY A 126 13.52 -6.10 -11.46
C GLY A 126 12.62 -5.95 -10.25
N ARG A 127 13.24 -5.68 -9.10
CA ARG A 127 12.58 -5.55 -7.81
C ARG A 127 11.84 -4.24 -7.70
N GLN A 128 10.51 -4.29 -7.72
CA GLN A 128 9.65 -3.13 -7.84
C GLN A 128 8.43 -3.23 -6.91
N PRO A 129 8.01 -2.09 -6.30
CA PRO A 129 6.78 -2.05 -5.54
C PRO A 129 5.58 -2.10 -6.49
N ILE A 130 4.56 -2.85 -6.10
CA ILE A 130 3.30 -2.97 -6.80
C ILE A 130 2.13 -2.72 -5.86
N THR A 131 1.15 -1.93 -6.32
CA THR A 131 -0.04 -1.61 -5.53
C THR A 131 -1.24 -1.54 -6.46
N PHE A 132 -2.23 -2.41 -6.27
CA PHE A 132 -3.48 -2.41 -7.04
C PHE A 132 -4.69 -2.52 -6.12
N GLN A 133 -5.83 -1.98 -6.56
CA GLN A 133 -7.05 -1.78 -5.76
C GLN A 133 -6.76 -1.04 -4.44
N GLU A 134 -5.94 0.03 -4.51
CA GLU A 134 -5.48 0.80 -3.34
C GLU A 134 -4.78 -0.07 -2.29
N GLY A 135 -4.09 -1.13 -2.72
CA GLY A 135 -3.40 -2.06 -1.84
C GLY A 135 -4.30 -3.11 -1.18
N ILE A 136 -5.59 -3.16 -1.51
CA ILE A 136 -6.50 -4.20 -1.02
C ILE A 136 -6.21 -5.53 -1.71
N LEU A 137 -5.99 -5.53 -3.03
CA LEU A 137 -5.74 -6.76 -3.79
C LEU A 137 -4.28 -7.21 -3.68
N ILE A 138 -3.35 -6.26 -3.83
CA ILE A 138 -1.91 -6.47 -3.67
C ILE A 138 -1.21 -5.17 -3.25
N ASN A 139 -0.26 -5.28 -2.32
CA ASN A 139 0.60 -4.19 -1.86
C ASN A 139 1.96 -4.74 -1.41
N ASP A 140 2.83 -4.97 -2.36
CA ASP A 140 4.06 -5.73 -2.14
C ASP A 140 5.23 -5.19 -2.96
N THR A 141 6.44 -5.71 -2.70
CA THR A 141 7.65 -5.45 -3.49
C THR A 141 8.19 -6.76 -4.03
N VAL A 142 8.05 -6.96 -5.33
CA VAL A 142 8.32 -8.23 -6.00
C VAL A 142 9.40 -8.12 -7.07
N ASP A 143 10.09 -9.21 -7.36
CA ASP A 143 10.97 -9.33 -8.52
C ASP A 143 10.13 -9.70 -9.74
N ALA A 144 9.93 -8.75 -10.66
CA ALA A 144 8.94 -8.89 -11.73
C ALA A 144 9.37 -8.26 -13.06
N LEU A 145 8.70 -8.73 -14.11
CA LEU A 145 8.66 -8.12 -15.44
C LEU A 145 7.23 -7.64 -15.70
N GLY A 146 7.06 -6.36 -15.95
CA GLY A 146 5.78 -5.74 -16.26
C GLY A 146 5.77 -5.09 -17.64
N PHE A 147 4.61 -5.11 -18.28
CA PHE A 147 4.33 -4.39 -19.53
C PHE A 147 3.04 -3.60 -19.38
N VAL A 148 3.01 -2.40 -19.94
CA VAL A 148 1.82 -1.55 -19.95
C VAL A 148 1.59 -0.98 -21.33
N ARG A 149 0.33 -0.96 -21.76
CA ARG A 149 -0.17 -0.22 -22.91
C ARG A 149 -1.19 0.79 -22.46
N ASN A 150 -0.91 2.06 -22.73
CA ASN A 150 -1.80 3.17 -22.45
C ASN A 150 -2.56 3.62 -23.70
N ASN A 151 -3.55 4.49 -23.51
CA ASN A 151 -4.23 5.21 -24.59
C ASN A 151 -4.85 4.30 -25.66
N LEU A 152 -5.29 3.11 -25.28
CA LEU A 152 -6.02 2.24 -26.20
C LEU A 152 -7.40 2.86 -26.50
N PRO A 153 -7.82 2.92 -27.78
CA PRO A 153 -9.13 3.42 -28.11
C PRO A 153 -10.22 2.45 -27.66
N PHE A 154 -11.15 2.94 -26.86
CA PHE A 154 -12.34 2.19 -26.44
C PHE A 154 -13.58 3.11 -26.54
N PRO A 155 -14.75 2.62 -26.98
CA PRO A 155 -15.91 3.45 -27.20
C PRO A 155 -16.34 4.22 -25.94
N ASN A 156 -16.59 5.53 -26.08
CA ASN A 156 -17.03 6.42 -25.00
C ASN A 156 -16.08 6.53 -23.78
N THR A 157 -14.79 6.31 -23.99
CA THR A 157 -13.77 6.47 -22.96
C THR A 157 -12.68 7.44 -23.42
N SER A 158 -11.99 8.04 -22.46
CA SER A 158 -10.82 8.88 -22.73
C SER A 158 -9.53 8.08 -22.75
N ASN A 159 -9.49 6.95 -22.03
CA ASN A 159 -8.33 6.08 -21.93
C ASN A 159 -8.74 4.65 -21.59
N LEU A 160 -8.09 3.68 -22.18
CA LEU A 160 -8.03 2.31 -21.71
C LEU A 160 -6.55 1.95 -21.53
N ARG A 161 -6.19 1.55 -20.31
CA ARG A 161 -4.86 1.04 -19.95
C ARG A 161 -4.96 -0.44 -19.66
N ILE A 162 -4.04 -1.21 -20.21
CA ILE A 162 -3.88 -2.64 -19.91
C ILE A 162 -2.43 -2.86 -19.49
N SER A 163 -2.24 -3.53 -18.36
CA SER A 163 -0.92 -3.91 -17.84
C SER A 163 -0.88 -5.40 -17.58
N GLY A 164 0.18 -6.06 -18.02
CA GLY A 164 0.47 -7.45 -17.70
C GLY A 164 1.73 -7.55 -16.86
N MET A 165 1.79 -8.48 -15.92
CA MET A 165 2.94 -8.69 -15.06
C MET A 165 3.18 -10.16 -14.80
N TRP A 166 4.46 -10.53 -14.74
CA TRP A 166 4.94 -11.79 -14.22
C TRP A 166 5.97 -11.51 -13.14
N ALA A 167 5.69 -11.94 -11.90
CA ALA A 167 6.64 -11.93 -10.80
C ALA A 167 7.12 -13.35 -10.55
N TRP A 168 8.41 -13.50 -10.18
CA TRP A 168 9.06 -14.80 -10.01
C TRP A 168 9.74 -14.98 -8.66
N ASP A 169 9.69 -13.96 -7.79
CA ASP A 169 10.28 -14.00 -6.45
C ASP A 169 9.76 -12.85 -5.57
N ARG A 170 9.91 -13.02 -4.25
CA ARG A 170 9.62 -12.03 -3.21
C ARG A 170 8.14 -11.67 -3.06
N LEU A 171 7.25 -12.59 -3.33
CA LEU A 171 5.84 -12.40 -3.03
C LEU A 171 5.60 -12.73 -1.55
N ASP A 172 5.19 -11.74 -0.77
CA ASP A 172 4.84 -11.92 0.65
C ASP A 172 3.36 -12.31 0.74
N ARG A 173 3.07 -13.59 1.03
CA ARG A 173 1.71 -14.11 1.17
C ARG A 173 1.06 -13.63 2.48
N ASN A 174 -0.20 -13.93 2.69
CA ASN A 174 -0.97 -13.48 3.85
C ASN A 174 -0.44 -14.01 5.21
N ASP A 175 0.30 -15.10 5.22
CA ASP A 175 1.02 -15.62 6.38
C ASP A 175 2.24 -14.76 6.78
N ARG A 176 2.57 -13.76 5.96
CA ARG A 176 3.69 -12.83 6.12
C ARG A 176 5.06 -13.47 5.99
N LEU A 177 5.13 -14.65 5.44
CA LEU A 177 6.37 -15.28 5.04
C LEU A 177 6.65 -14.92 3.58
N ARG A 178 7.89 -14.59 3.30
CA ARG A 178 8.33 -14.34 1.94
C ARG A 178 8.48 -15.67 1.24
N GLY A 179 7.62 -15.93 0.25
CA GLY A 179 7.67 -17.12 -0.57
C GLY A 179 8.95 -17.13 -1.43
N ALA A 180 9.68 -18.24 -1.40
CA ALA A 180 10.68 -18.55 -2.39
C ALA A 180 10.06 -19.47 -3.44
N GLU A 181 10.28 -19.18 -4.74
CA GLU A 181 9.78 -19.97 -5.88
C GLU A 181 8.29 -19.85 -6.21
N GLU A 182 7.62 -18.81 -5.73
CA GLU A 182 6.26 -18.47 -6.17
C GLU A 182 6.27 -17.70 -7.49
N ASN A 183 5.32 -17.99 -8.36
CA ASN A 183 5.11 -17.24 -9.58
C ASN A 183 3.75 -16.53 -9.54
N MET A 184 3.74 -15.25 -9.80
CA MET A 184 2.51 -14.48 -9.94
C MET A 184 2.33 -14.02 -11.39
N TYR A 185 1.15 -14.25 -11.93
CA TYR A 185 0.72 -13.75 -13.24
C TYR A 185 -0.45 -12.79 -13.03
N ALA A 186 -0.32 -11.58 -13.51
CA ALA A 186 -1.33 -10.56 -13.28
C ALA A 186 -1.71 -9.80 -14.56
N LEU A 187 -3.00 -9.44 -14.63
CA LEU A 187 -3.58 -8.55 -15.64
C LEU A 187 -4.36 -7.45 -14.95
N PHE A 188 -3.96 -6.22 -15.17
CA PHE A 188 -4.58 -5.04 -14.60
C PHE A 188 -5.15 -4.17 -15.72
N THR A 189 -6.39 -3.70 -15.54
CA THR A 189 -7.04 -2.82 -16.50
C THR A 189 -7.60 -1.59 -15.83
N ALA A 190 -7.52 -0.44 -16.52
CA ALA A 190 -8.14 0.79 -16.09
C ALA A 190 -8.83 1.48 -17.28
N VAL A 191 -10.10 1.82 -17.11
CA VAL A 191 -10.93 2.46 -18.13
C VAL A 191 -11.44 3.79 -17.60
N ASP A 192 -11.01 4.89 -18.22
CA ASP A 192 -11.46 6.23 -17.89
C ASP A 192 -12.67 6.61 -18.75
N ALA A 193 -13.86 6.48 -18.17
CA ALA A 193 -15.11 6.96 -18.73
C ALA A 193 -15.39 8.43 -18.33
N PRO A 194 -16.37 9.13 -18.94
CA PRO A 194 -16.58 10.57 -18.73
C PRO A 194 -16.85 10.99 -17.28
N VAL A 195 -17.35 10.10 -16.44
CA VAL A 195 -17.71 10.40 -15.03
C VAL A 195 -17.09 9.43 -14.03
N SER A 196 -16.52 8.32 -14.49
CA SER A 196 -16.03 7.25 -13.62
C SER A 196 -14.78 6.61 -14.19
N THR A 197 -13.85 6.20 -13.33
CA THR A 197 -12.77 5.28 -13.67
C THR A 197 -13.15 3.90 -13.16
N TYR A 198 -13.07 2.90 -14.04
CA TYR A 198 -13.32 1.49 -13.73
C TYR A 198 -12.02 0.70 -13.80
N ASN A 199 -11.77 -0.13 -12.81
CA ASN A 199 -10.64 -1.07 -12.84
C ASN A 199 -11.17 -2.50 -12.76
N LEU A 200 -10.49 -3.41 -13.45
CA LEU A 200 -10.68 -4.85 -13.34
C LEU A 200 -9.29 -5.50 -13.32
N ASP A 201 -8.99 -6.20 -12.26
CA ASP A 201 -7.68 -6.75 -11.97
C ASP A 201 -7.81 -8.25 -11.68
N LEU A 202 -6.94 -9.04 -12.30
CA LEU A 202 -6.90 -10.49 -12.18
C LEU A 202 -5.48 -10.90 -11.81
N ILE A 203 -5.33 -11.75 -10.79
CA ILE A 203 -4.05 -12.28 -10.36
C ILE A 203 -4.18 -13.79 -10.16
N TYR A 204 -3.23 -14.54 -10.69
CA TYR A 204 -3.03 -15.95 -10.40
C TYR A 204 -1.65 -16.12 -9.76
N VAL A 205 -1.60 -16.84 -8.66
CA VAL A 205 -0.36 -17.22 -7.97
C VAL A 205 -0.22 -18.72 -8.06
N ASP A 206 0.92 -19.15 -8.61
CA ASP A 206 1.36 -20.53 -8.76
C ASP A 206 2.42 -20.78 -7.68
N ASP A 207 2.08 -21.59 -6.70
CA ASP A 207 2.89 -21.85 -5.53
C ASP A 207 3.59 -23.20 -5.64
N ASN A 208 4.90 -23.22 -5.39
CA ASN A 208 5.70 -24.43 -5.32
C ASN A 208 6.20 -24.73 -3.89
N THR A 209 5.75 -23.94 -2.90
CA THR A 209 6.26 -24.01 -1.51
C THR A 209 5.33 -24.75 -0.57
N GLY A 210 4.05 -24.87 -0.90
CA GLY A 210 3.02 -25.54 -0.08
C GLY A 210 2.03 -24.56 0.57
N ASP A 211 2.11 -23.26 0.21
CA ASP A 211 1.15 -22.23 0.64
C ASP A 211 -0.13 -22.24 -0.20
N GLY A 212 -0.10 -22.95 -1.34
CA GLY A 212 -1.20 -23.23 -2.24
C GLY A 212 -1.44 -22.21 -3.34
N ASP A 213 -1.88 -22.72 -4.48
CA ASP A 213 -2.29 -21.93 -5.63
C ASP A 213 -3.52 -21.07 -5.31
N ALA A 214 -3.57 -19.87 -5.87
CA ALA A 214 -4.66 -18.96 -5.64
C ALA A 214 -5.01 -18.10 -6.85
N PHE A 215 -6.28 -17.72 -6.93
CA PHE A 215 -6.79 -16.77 -7.89
C PHE A 215 -7.45 -15.59 -7.20
N TYR A 216 -7.17 -14.38 -7.66
CA TYR A 216 -7.68 -13.15 -7.09
C TYR A 216 -8.33 -12.28 -8.15
N VAL A 217 -9.45 -11.65 -7.79
CA VAL A 217 -10.18 -10.72 -8.65
C VAL A 217 -10.44 -9.44 -7.90
N GLY A 218 -10.12 -8.31 -8.51
CA GLY A 218 -10.46 -6.98 -8.01
C GLY A 218 -11.25 -6.19 -9.04
N ALA A 219 -12.33 -5.55 -8.63
CA ALA A 219 -13.08 -4.62 -9.46
C ALA A 219 -13.40 -3.35 -8.69
N SER A 220 -13.26 -2.19 -9.34
CA SER A 220 -13.61 -0.92 -8.71
C SER A 220 -14.25 0.07 -9.67
N ALA A 221 -15.03 0.99 -9.10
CA ALA A 221 -15.61 2.15 -9.76
C ALA A 221 -15.38 3.39 -8.90
N ILE A 222 -14.59 4.33 -9.42
CA ILE A 222 -14.22 5.57 -8.72
C ILE A 222 -14.85 6.73 -9.49
N GLN A 223 -15.58 7.60 -8.81
CA GLN A 223 -16.30 8.70 -9.45
C GLN A 223 -16.48 9.91 -8.54
N ARG A 224 -16.71 11.05 -9.17
CA ARG A 224 -17.10 12.28 -8.48
C ARG A 224 -18.49 12.74 -8.91
N ILE A 225 -19.45 12.66 -8.00
CA ILE A 225 -20.86 12.97 -8.26
C ILE A 225 -21.11 14.48 -8.08
N ARG A 226 -21.12 15.22 -9.19
CA ARG A 226 -21.28 16.68 -9.18
C ARG A 226 -22.65 17.12 -8.65
N SER A 227 -23.72 16.36 -8.95
CA SER A 227 -25.09 16.65 -8.51
C SER A 227 -25.26 16.58 -6.98
N LEU A 228 -24.38 15.87 -6.27
CA LEU A 228 -24.33 15.80 -4.81
C LEU A 228 -23.31 16.76 -4.20
N GLY A 229 -22.99 17.85 -4.90
CA GLY A 229 -22.05 18.87 -4.44
C GLY A 229 -20.58 18.40 -4.50
N GLY A 230 -20.25 17.52 -5.44
CA GLY A 230 -18.89 17.01 -5.65
C GLY A 230 -18.50 15.88 -4.71
N LEU A 231 -19.47 15.06 -4.27
CA LEU A 231 -19.22 13.86 -3.49
C LEU A 231 -18.30 12.91 -4.29
N SER A 232 -17.14 12.58 -3.74
CA SER A 232 -16.26 11.56 -4.27
C SER A 232 -16.68 10.20 -3.70
N THR A 233 -16.77 9.20 -4.56
CA THR A 233 -17.17 7.85 -4.17
C THR A 233 -16.23 6.82 -4.81
N ALA A 234 -15.88 5.78 -4.06
CA ALA A 234 -15.23 4.60 -4.58
C ALA A 234 -15.96 3.34 -4.08
N PHE A 235 -16.23 2.44 -5.00
CA PHE A 235 -16.81 1.13 -4.71
C PHE A 235 -15.80 0.09 -5.17
N ARG A 236 -15.46 -0.86 -4.31
CA ARG A 236 -14.54 -1.95 -4.65
C ARG A 236 -15.08 -3.29 -4.20
N VAL A 237 -14.84 -4.30 -5.01
CA VAL A 237 -15.07 -5.71 -4.69
C VAL A 237 -13.76 -6.44 -4.96
N ASN A 238 -13.24 -7.12 -3.97
CA ASN A 238 -12.04 -7.92 -4.09
C ASN A 238 -12.34 -9.33 -3.55
N SER A 239 -11.93 -10.35 -4.29
CA SER A 239 -12.16 -11.74 -3.92
C SER A 239 -10.88 -12.54 -4.04
N SER A 240 -10.69 -13.46 -3.12
CA SER A 240 -9.65 -14.48 -3.12
C SER A 240 -10.28 -15.86 -3.22
N PHE A 241 -9.62 -16.75 -3.95
CA PHE A 241 -10.04 -18.13 -4.18
C PHE A 241 -8.84 -19.05 -4.01
N ALA A 242 -8.86 -19.88 -2.97
CA ALA A 242 -7.89 -20.97 -2.83
C ALA A 242 -8.21 -22.05 -3.85
N LEU A 243 -7.23 -22.47 -4.62
CA LEU A 243 -7.40 -23.51 -5.65
C LEU A 243 -7.07 -24.90 -5.13
N GLU A 244 -6.42 -24.99 -3.97
CA GLU A 244 -6.09 -26.22 -3.28
C GLU A 244 -6.78 -26.30 -1.92
N ASN A 245 -7.29 -27.50 -1.57
CA ASN A 245 -8.20 -27.68 -0.44
C ASN A 245 -7.52 -27.88 0.93
N GLU A 246 -6.22 -27.97 1.00
CA GLU A 246 -5.50 -28.23 2.26
C GLU A 246 -4.27 -27.34 2.38
N ILE A 247 -4.49 -26.07 2.72
CA ILE A 247 -3.41 -25.13 2.93
C ILE A 247 -3.15 -25.03 4.44
N ALA A 248 -1.94 -25.36 4.84
CA ALA A 248 -1.49 -25.13 6.21
C ALA A 248 -1.12 -23.65 6.36
N GLY A 249 -1.80 -22.94 7.27
CA GLY A 249 -1.28 -21.67 7.76
C GLY A 249 -1.86 -20.36 7.23
N ASN A 250 -3.10 -20.26 6.78
CA ASN A 250 -3.75 -18.98 6.42
C ASN A 250 -3.07 -18.16 5.30
N ALA A 251 -2.22 -18.76 4.48
CA ALA A 251 -1.57 -18.06 3.37
C ALA A 251 -2.60 -17.62 2.32
N VAL A 252 -3.60 -18.46 2.06
CA VAL A 252 -4.73 -18.17 1.17
C VAL A 252 -6.04 -18.50 1.85
N GLY A 253 -7.00 -17.58 1.78
CA GLY A 253 -8.37 -17.79 2.23
C GLY A 253 -9.36 -17.60 1.08
N ASP A 254 -10.51 -18.24 1.20
CA ASP A 254 -11.67 -18.02 0.34
C ASP A 254 -12.54 -16.91 0.92
N GLY A 255 -12.63 -15.79 0.22
CA GLY A 255 -13.44 -14.68 0.71
C GLY A 255 -13.64 -13.57 -0.29
N THR A 256 -14.58 -12.71 0.03
CA THR A 256 -14.89 -11.50 -0.75
C THR A 256 -15.02 -10.32 0.18
N LEU A 257 -14.30 -9.25 -0.13
CA LEU A 257 -14.37 -7.96 0.56
C LEU A 257 -15.02 -6.92 -0.36
N PHE A 258 -16.07 -6.29 0.13
CA PHE A 258 -16.70 -5.13 -0.47
C PHE A 258 -16.39 -3.88 0.35
N THR A 259 -15.93 -2.81 -0.30
CA THR A 259 -15.65 -1.52 0.34
C THR A 259 -16.37 -0.37 -0.36
N VAL A 260 -16.82 0.60 0.42
CA VAL A 260 -17.41 1.86 -0.05
C VAL A 260 -16.72 3.01 0.65
N GLU A 261 -16.18 3.91 -0.13
CA GLU A 261 -15.56 5.14 0.36
C GLU A 261 -16.35 6.35 -0.14
N LEU A 262 -16.70 7.23 0.78
CA LEU A 262 -17.40 8.46 0.51
C LEU A 262 -16.62 9.62 1.11
N SER A 263 -16.31 10.63 0.31
CA SER A 263 -15.66 11.84 0.83
C SER A 263 -16.19 13.11 0.17
N LYS A 264 -16.20 14.18 0.94
CA LYS A 264 -16.67 15.47 0.48
C LYS A 264 -15.87 16.60 1.10
N THR A 265 -15.49 17.55 0.25
CA THR A 265 -14.95 18.85 0.69
C THR A 265 -16.12 19.81 0.90
N PRO A 266 -16.33 20.37 2.10
CA PRO A 266 -17.34 21.39 2.36
C PRO A 266 -17.11 22.65 1.50
N HIS A 267 -18.19 23.32 1.13
CA HIS A 267 -18.09 24.50 0.28
C HIS A 267 -17.31 25.63 0.97
N GLY A 268 -16.31 26.18 0.27
CA GLY A 268 -15.47 27.26 0.79
C GLY A 268 -14.40 26.83 1.79
N SER A 269 -14.16 25.54 1.94
CA SER A 269 -13.12 24.96 2.78
C SER A 269 -12.21 24.06 1.95
N ASP A 270 -11.02 23.79 2.49
CA ASP A 270 -10.13 22.73 2.01
C ASP A 270 -10.30 21.42 2.79
N ASP A 271 -11.15 21.41 3.80
CA ASP A 271 -11.38 20.29 4.70
C ASP A 271 -12.03 19.10 3.98
N ILE A 272 -11.91 17.93 4.58
CA ILE A 272 -12.47 16.69 4.04
C ILE A 272 -13.30 16.00 5.14
N ALA A 273 -14.59 15.78 4.87
CA ALA A 273 -15.40 14.85 5.65
C ALA A 273 -15.46 13.51 4.88
N TYR A 274 -15.31 12.40 5.58
CA TYR A 274 -15.37 11.08 4.95
C TYR A 274 -16.13 10.06 5.79
N VAL A 275 -16.68 9.07 5.10
CA VAL A 275 -17.24 7.84 5.68
C VAL A 275 -16.87 6.70 4.76
N ASN A 276 -16.12 5.76 5.29
CA ASN A 276 -15.70 4.54 4.61
C ASN A 276 -16.32 3.35 5.33
N THR A 277 -16.77 2.36 4.57
CA THR A 277 -17.40 1.16 5.11
C THR A 277 -16.91 -0.07 4.38
N PHE A 278 -16.94 -1.21 5.06
CA PHE A 278 -16.60 -2.48 4.46
C PHE A 278 -17.49 -3.60 5.00
N VAL A 279 -17.61 -4.65 4.21
CA VAL A 279 -18.20 -5.92 4.61
C VAL A 279 -17.50 -7.05 3.86
N SER A 280 -17.24 -8.13 4.55
CA SER A 280 -16.68 -9.34 3.96
C SER A 280 -17.58 -10.57 4.19
N ALA A 281 -17.40 -11.54 3.34
CA ALA A 281 -17.90 -12.89 3.48
C ALA A 281 -16.72 -13.84 3.27
N GLY A 282 -16.46 -14.70 4.25
CA GLY A 282 -15.30 -15.57 4.31
C GLY A 282 -13.98 -14.81 4.59
N ASN A 283 -12.89 -15.56 4.58
CA ASN A 283 -11.54 -15.06 4.85
C ASN A 283 -10.90 -14.52 3.55
N PHE A 284 -11.08 -13.24 3.28
CA PHE A 284 -10.41 -12.58 2.16
C PHE A 284 -8.94 -12.35 2.47
N THR A 285 -8.06 -12.85 1.60
CA THR A 285 -6.60 -12.63 1.68
C THR A 285 -6.10 -11.86 0.47
N GLN A 286 -5.01 -11.10 0.67
CA GLN A 286 -4.34 -10.38 -0.42
C GLN A 286 -3.45 -11.33 -1.23
N ALA A 287 -3.23 -11.02 -2.52
CA ALA A 287 -2.33 -11.81 -3.37
C ALA A 287 -0.87 -11.71 -2.92
N GLY A 288 -0.47 -10.53 -2.46
CA GLY A 288 0.84 -10.28 -1.87
C GLY A 288 0.80 -9.01 -1.03
N ARG A 289 1.58 -8.99 0.06
CA ARG A 289 1.62 -7.88 0.97
C ARG A 289 2.89 -7.87 1.79
N GLU A 290 3.70 -6.84 1.61
CA GLU A 290 4.86 -6.62 2.46
C GLU A 290 4.44 -6.61 3.94
N ALA A 291 5.14 -7.35 4.77
CA ALA A 291 4.79 -7.65 6.15
C ALA A 291 4.49 -6.42 7.03
N VAL A 292 5.09 -5.28 6.70
CA VAL A 292 4.92 -4.01 7.43
C VAL A 292 3.70 -3.20 6.98
N ASN A 293 3.05 -3.56 5.86
CA ASN A 293 1.97 -2.77 5.26
C ASN A 293 0.59 -2.97 5.93
N GLY A 294 0.49 -3.79 6.96
CA GLY A 294 -0.78 -4.07 7.64
C GLY A 294 -1.76 -4.86 6.76
N GLY A 295 -3.01 -5.00 7.17
CA GLY A 295 -4.06 -5.75 6.48
C GLY A 295 -4.76 -4.95 5.37
N PRO A 296 -5.70 -5.62 4.64
CA PRO A 296 -6.41 -5.02 3.51
C PRO A 296 -7.32 -3.84 3.89
N LEU A 297 -7.68 -3.69 5.14
CA LEU A 297 -8.52 -2.59 5.62
C LEU A 297 -7.75 -1.30 5.94
N GLY A 298 -6.43 -1.25 5.73
CA GLY A 298 -5.58 -0.11 6.08
C GLY A 298 -5.99 1.24 5.48
N ASN A 299 -6.75 1.25 4.38
CA ASN A 299 -7.27 2.47 3.75
C ASN A 299 -8.67 2.85 4.25
N THR A 300 -9.28 2.09 5.15
CA THR A 300 -10.61 2.39 5.68
C THR A 300 -10.61 3.67 6.53
N GLY A 301 -9.57 3.86 7.34
CA GLY A 301 -9.38 5.04 8.18
C GLY A 301 -8.05 5.02 8.92
N ILE A 302 -7.76 6.05 9.70
CA ILE A 302 -6.51 6.15 10.45
C ILE A 302 -6.38 5.04 11.49
N LEU A 303 -7.51 4.62 12.12
CA LEU A 303 -7.53 3.57 13.13
C LEU A 303 -7.32 2.14 12.57
N PHE A 304 -7.52 1.95 11.27
CA PHE A 304 -7.21 0.70 10.56
C PHE A 304 -5.83 0.71 9.90
N ALA A 305 -5.21 1.88 9.78
CA ALA A 305 -3.94 2.03 9.08
C ALA A 305 -2.78 1.52 9.95
N SER A 306 -1.87 0.76 9.34
CA SER A 306 -0.59 0.48 9.97
C SER A 306 0.39 1.63 9.70
N PRO A 307 1.02 2.22 10.71
CA PRO A 307 1.99 3.29 10.49
C PRO A 307 3.30 2.81 9.87
N ASN A 308 3.52 1.50 9.74
CA ASN A 308 4.75 0.91 9.20
C ASN A 308 6.02 1.39 9.93
N LEU A 309 5.96 1.44 11.24
CA LEU A 309 7.08 1.83 12.06
C LEU A 309 7.13 0.93 13.30
N SER A 310 8.07 -0.01 13.30
CA SER A 310 8.32 -0.98 14.37
C SER A 310 7.10 -1.83 14.76
N LEU A 311 6.85 -2.00 16.04
CA LEU A 311 5.78 -2.85 16.59
C LEU A 311 4.40 -2.17 16.58
N TYR A 312 4.33 -0.86 16.36
CA TYR A 312 3.08 -0.13 16.32
C TYR A 312 2.25 -0.56 15.09
N GLY A 313 1.26 -1.40 15.35
CA GLY A 313 0.33 -1.90 14.33
C GLY A 313 -0.84 -0.94 14.09
N SER A 314 -1.92 -1.47 13.49
CA SER A 314 -3.20 -0.77 13.46
C SER A 314 -3.89 -0.86 14.83
N GLU A 315 -4.62 0.18 15.20
CA GLU A 315 -5.34 0.29 16.46
C GLU A 315 -6.58 -0.62 16.49
N ILE A 316 -7.23 -0.78 15.33
CA ILE A 316 -8.30 -1.74 15.09
C ILE A 316 -7.76 -2.79 14.11
N ASN A 317 -8.10 -4.06 14.36
CA ASN A 317 -7.67 -5.17 13.51
C ASN A 317 -8.08 -4.90 12.05
N ASN A 318 -7.09 -4.96 11.15
CA ASN A 318 -7.27 -4.64 9.72
C ASN A 318 -7.25 -5.86 8.79
N PHE A 319 -7.35 -7.07 9.35
CA PHE A 319 -7.56 -8.30 8.61
C PHE A 319 -9.04 -8.56 8.38
N VAL A 320 -9.36 -9.46 7.45
CA VAL A 320 -10.71 -9.67 6.96
C VAL A 320 -11.10 -11.13 7.06
N ASP A 321 -12.10 -11.43 7.89
CA ASP A 321 -12.72 -12.74 8.00
C ASP A 321 -14.16 -12.56 8.54
N ASP A 322 -15.18 -12.80 7.70
CA ASP A 322 -16.60 -12.62 8.04
C ASP A 322 -16.86 -11.36 8.89
N THR A 323 -16.44 -10.21 8.42
CA THR A 323 -16.43 -8.98 9.20
C THR A 323 -17.08 -7.82 8.47
N ALA A 324 -17.59 -6.85 9.22
CA ALA A 324 -18.03 -5.56 8.68
C ALA A 324 -17.57 -4.41 9.59
N GLY A 325 -17.47 -3.23 9.02
CA GLY A 325 -17.10 -2.07 9.80
C GLY A 325 -17.14 -0.76 9.04
N PHE A 326 -16.71 0.28 9.73
CA PHE A 326 -16.69 1.63 9.19
C PHE A 326 -15.59 2.48 9.82
N ALA A 327 -15.23 3.56 9.13
CA ALA A 327 -14.54 4.71 9.69
C ALA A 327 -15.23 5.99 9.21
N ALA A 328 -15.45 6.93 10.12
CA ALA A 328 -16.02 8.23 9.81
C ALA A 328 -15.14 9.32 10.42
N GLY A 329 -14.68 10.27 9.61
CA GLY A 329 -13.72 11.25 10.06
C GLY A 329 -13.89 12.61 9.39
N TYR A 330 -13.23 13.58 10.02
CA TYR A 330 -13.11 14.93 9.51
C TYR A 330 -11.66 15.38 9.57
N GLN A 331 -11.12 15.77 8.41
CA GLN A 331 -9.79 16.32 8.28
C GLN A 331 -9.87 17.82 8.05
N ALA A 332 -9.47 18.57 9.04
CA ALA A 332 -9.37 20.03 8.97
C ALA A 332 -7.99 20.46 8.49
N PHE A 333 -7.95 21.44 7.60
CA PHE A 333 -6.71 22.02 7.08
C PHE A 333 -6.60 23.50 7.40
N TRP A 334 -5.41 23.96 7.77
CA TRP A 334 -5.10 25.37 7.96
C TRP A 334 -3.63 25.68 7.62
N ASP A 335 -3.26 26.94 7.69
CA ASP A 335 -1.91 27.40 7.35
C ASP A 335 -1.45 26.95 5.94
N ASN A 336 -2.30 27.21 4.92
CA ASN A 336 -2.07 26.77 3.54
C ASN A 336 -1.78 25.27 3.41
N LYS A 337 -2.53 24.44 4.15
CA LYS A 337 -2.41 22.96 4.21
C LYS A 337 -1.09 22.46 4.82
N ARG A 338 -0.34 23.34 5.48
CA ARG A 338 0.87 22.95 6.21
C ARG A 338 0.55 22.26 7.53
N ARG A 339 -0.68 22.41 8.00
CA ARG A 339 -1.21 21.74 9.19
C ARG A 339 -2.53 21.07 8.85
N ASN A 340 -2.70 19.88 9.39
CA ASN A 340 -3.99 19.22 9.35
C ASN A 340 -4.22 18.43 10.64
N LEU A 341 -5.50 18.28 10.97
CA LEU A 341 -5.98 17.47 12.08
C LEU A 341 -7.07 16.55 11.56
N ILE A 342 -6.90 15.26 11.75
CA ILE A 342 -7.93 14.25 11.53
C ILE A 342 -8.51 13.87 12.88
N LEU A 343 -9.84 13.85 12.96
CA LEU A 343 -10.58 13.24 14.05
C LEU A 343 -11.42 12.11 13.45
N GLU A 344 -11.34 10.93 14.02
CA GLU A 344 -12.00 9.74 13.49
C GLU A 344 -12.67 8.93 14.59
N VAL A 345 -13.83 8.37 14.25
CA VAL A 345 -14.46 7.25 14.94
C VAL A 345 -14.53 6.08 13.97
N ALA A 346 -14.15 4.90 14.42
CA ALA A 346 -14.18 3.70 13.61
C ALA A 346 -14.64 2.50 14.43
N GLY A 347 -15.21 1.52 13.77
CA GLY A 347 -15.66 0.32 14.43
C GLY A 347 -15.65 -0.89 13.50
N ARG A 348 -15.53 -2.04 14.12
CA ARG A 348 -15.50 -3.34 13.48
C ARG A 348 -16.39 -4.32 14.25
N LYS A 349 -17.06 -5.20 13.52
CA LYS A 349 -17.81 -6.33 14.06
C LYS A 349 -17.54 -7.58 13.24
N ASP A 350 -17.18 -8.66 13.92
CA ASP A 350 -16.97 -9.98 13.36
C ASP A 350 -18.26 -10.81 13.47
N PHE A 351 -18.54 -11.60 12.43
CA PHE A 351 -19.69 -12.50 12.38
C PHE A 351 -19.27 -13.98 12.40
N GLY A 352 -17.99 -14.24 12.25
CA GLY A 352 -17.38 -15.57 12.31
C GLY A 352 -17.37 -16.14 13.72
N SER A 353 -17.15 -17.44 13.83
CA SER A 353 -17.23 -18.16 15.11
C SER A 353 -15.89 -18.26 15.86
N ASP A 354 -14.78 -17.97 15.20
CA ASP A 354 -13.46 -18.41 15.69
C ASP A 354 -12.59 -17.29 16.28
N GLN A 355 -12.84 -16.04 15.95
CA GLN A 355 -12.14 -14.89 16.54
C GLN A 355 -13.08 -13.69 16.58
N ASN A 356 -13.26 -13.12 17.74
CA ASN A 356 -14.10 -11.94 17.92
C ASN A 356 -13.21 -10.72 18.19
N PHE A 357 -13.05 -9.88 17.17
CA PHE A 357 -12.34 -8.59 17.26
C PHE A 357 -13.31 -7.41 17.24
N ASP A 358 -14.51 -7.59 17.81
CA ASP A 358 -15.47 -6.50 17.91
C ASP A 358 -14.83 -5.33 18.64
N SER A 359 -14.76 -4.19 17.98
CA SER A 359 -14.12 -3.00 18.54
C SER A 359 -14.74 -1.71 18.03
N LEU A 360 -14.69 -0.68 18.89
CA LEU A 360 -15.03 0.70 18.57
C LEU A 360 -13.88 1.60 19.00
N GLY A 361 -13.36 2.41 18.10
CA GLY A 361 -12.21 3.28 18.36
C GLY A 361 -12.52 4.76 18.13
N LEU A 362 -11.79 5.58 18.86
CA LEU A 362 -11.69 7.03 18.66
C LEU A 362 -10.22 7.36 18.45
N GLY A 363 -9.91 8.17 17.44
CA GLY A 363 -8.53 8.52 17.13
C GLY A 363 -8.40 9.95 16.62
N PHE A 364 -7.20 10.47 16.76
CA PHE A 364 -6.80 11.71 16.12
C PHE A 364 -5.40 11.62 15.54
N GLN A 365 -5.16 12.39 14.49
CA GLN A 365 -3.83 12.56 13.92
C GLN A 365 -3.61 14.02 13.55
N LEU A 366 -2.63 14.66 14.17
CA LEU A 366 -2.18 16.01 13.88
C LEU A 366 -0.88 15.97 13.09
N GLN A 367 -0.82 16.65 11.97
CA GLN A 367 0.39 16.78 11.17
C GLN A 367 0.76 18.24 10.98
N GLN A 368 2.05 18.55 11.04
CA GLN A 368 2.57 19.90 10.83
C GLN A 368 3.87 19.86 10.02
N ALA A 369 3.88 20.52 8.86
CA ALA A 369 5.10 20.77 8.12
C ALA A 369 5.93 21.90 8.77
N VAL A 370 7.21 21.63 9.02
CA VAL A 370 8.18 22.56 9.59
C VAL A 370 9.29 22.78 8.58
N GLY A 371 9.34 23.98 7.99
CA GLY A 371 10.26 24.24 6.89
C GLY A 371 9.90 23.48 5.62
N GLN A 372 10.91 23.01 4.89
CA GLN A 372 10.75 22.31 3.60
C GLN A 372 10.92 20.79 3.72
N TYR A 373 11.60 20.32 4.75
CA TYR A 373 12.09 18.95 4.84
C TYR A 373 11.57 18.18 6.05
N VAL A 374 10.92 18.85 7.00
CA VAL A 374 10.47 18.24 8.26
C VAL A 374 8.96 18.27 8.36
N GLN A 375 8.38 17.13 8.70
CA GLN A 375 6.98 17.00 9.14
C GLN A 375 6.95 16.40 10.53
N LEU A 376 6.19 17.01 11.42
CA LEU A 376 5.87 16.46 12.73
C LEU A 376 4.50 15.82 12.67
N GLN A 377 4.34 14.67 13.30
CA GLN A 377 3.08 13.98 13.45
C GLN A 377 2.85 13.62 14.92
N LEU A 378 1.67 13.89 15.41
CA LEU A 378 1.18 13.46 16.72
C LEU A 378 -0.14 12.74 16.52
N GLU A 379 -0.25 11.55 17.05
CA GLU A 379 -1.47 10.77 17.03
C GLU A 379 -1.77 10.13 18.37
N GLY A 380 -3.04 9.79 18.57
CA GLY A 380 -3.47 9.06 19.73
C GLY A 380 -4.82 8.40 19.48
N PHE A 381 -5.04 7.30 20.22
CA PHE A 381 -6.25 6.53 20.08
C PHE A 381 -6.72 5.94 21.42
N TYR A 382 -7.99 5.56 21.42
CA TYR A 382 -8.60 4.72 22.43
C TYR A 382 -9.59 3.76 21.76
N THR A 383 -9.49 2.45 22.07
CA THR A 383 -10.38 1.42 21.54
C THR A 383 -11.10 0.69 22.69
N PHE A 384 -12.40 0.50 22.48
CA PHE A 384 -13.25 -0.37 23.32
C PHE A 384 -13.35 -1.71 22.61
N ASN A 385 -12.90 -2.77 23.26
CA ASN A 385 -12.91 -4.13 22.74
C ASN A 385 -13.87 -5.00 23.55
N ASP A 386 -14.63 -5.90 22.89
CA ASP A 386 -15.66 -6.68 23.56
C ASP A 386 -15.06 -7.86 24.35
N GLU A 387 -14.15 -8.63 23.76
CA GLU A 387 -13.55 -9.82 24.38
C GLU A 387 -12.09 -9.63 24.85
N ALA A 388 -11.48 -8.51 24.49
CA ALA A 388 -10.13 -8.14 24.87
C ALA A 388 -10.14 -6.93 25.81
N SER A 389 -8.98 -6.57 26.38
CA SER A 389 -8.87 -5.32 27.13
C SER A 389 -9.00 -4.12 26.20
N ASP A 390 -9.47 -2.99 26.73
CA ASP A 390 -9.49 -1.73 26.00
C ASP A 390 -8.08 -1.32 25.60
N GLY A 391 -7.95 -0.83 24.37
CA GLY A 391 -6.67 -0.36 23.84
C GLY A 391 -6.49 1.14 23.99
N SER A 392 -5.26 1.57 24.13
CA SER A 392 -4.92 3.00 24.10
C SER A 392 -3.47 3.22 23.71
N GLY A 393 -3.19 4.34 23.04
CA GLY A 393 -1.82 4.66 22.70
C GLY A 393 -1.66 6.02 22.07
N GLY A 394 -0.41 6.35 21.79
CA GLY A 394 -0.05 7.55 21.08
C GLY A 394 1.34 7.47 20.49
N ARG A 395 1.57 8.25 19.46
CA ARG A 395 2.83 8.33 18.74
C ARG A 395 3.17 9.78 18.43
N PHE A 396 4.42 10.13 18.68
CA PHE A 396 5.02 11.35 18.14
C PHE A 396 6.10 10.96 17.15
N GLU A 397 5.96 11.42 15.91
CA GLU A 397 6.89 11.10 14.83
C GLU A 397 7.50 12.37 14.23
N VAL A 398 8.77 12.29 13.92
CA VAL A 398 9.49 13.26 13.10
C VAL A 398 9.84 12.60 11.78
N LEU A 399 9.24 13.09 10.71
CA LEU A 399 9.53 12.71 9.34
C LEU A 399 10.48 13.74 8.73
N PHE A 400 11.61 13.29 8.20
CA PHE A 400 12.56 14.11 7.46
C PHE A 400 12.68 13.61 6.02
N VAL A 401 12.48 14.48 5.05
CA VAL A 401 12.55 14.19 3.61
C VAL A 401 13.56 15.12 2.96
N TYR A 402 14.59 14.55 2.32
CA TYR A 402 15.63 15.32 1.65
C TYR A 402 15.94 14.80 0.26
#